data_012b5d6c1ef7546b909004f8fbb50a80
#
_entry.id   012b5d6c1ef7546b909004f8fbb50a80
#
_cell.length_a   1.000
_cell.length_b   1.000
_cell.length_c   1.000
_cell.angle_alpha   90.00
_cell.angle_beta   90.00
_cell.angle_gamma   90.00
#
_symmetry.space_group_name_H-M   'P 1'
#
loop_
_entity.id
_entity.type
_entity.pdbx_description
1 polymer ?
#
loop_
_entity_poly.entity_id
_entity_poly.type
_entity_poly.pdbx_seq_one_letter_code
_entity_poly.pdbx_strand_id
1 'polypeptide(L)'
;LQSGLSKVNVPAGLFPAVSAYGTYQSIGSESTFNFGQRPFQYPPGGTGGPAATFKSICTQNLDDPVITKGSDFVDTKVWTGNGSTQTIGNYDFSPDYVWIKNQTSADNNSNFDTIRGATKGLHSNRQDTQFTDPSTLTGFTSDGFTLAGHAVTNANNEVYAGWAWDGGDLATNTAYNQSQTWSSSFTSSGSFGNAGGA
;
A
#
# COMPACT_ATOMS: atom_id res chain seq x y z
N LEU A 1 16.92 -12.44 41.52
CA LEU A 1 16.18 -13.35 40.66
C LEU A 1 16.67 -13.13 39.24
N GLN A 2 17.52 -14.01 38.79
CA GLN A 2 18.06 -14.00 37.44
C GLN A 2 17.26 -15.01 36.62
N SER A 3 16.27 -14.53 35.88
CA SER A 3 15.69 -15.34 34.84
C SER A 3 16.57 -15.21 33.59
N GLY A 4 17.31 -16.26 33.30
CA GLY A 4 18.03 -16.37 32.03
C GLY A 4 17.03 -16.44 30.88
N LEU A 5 16.74 -15.30 30.26
CA LEU A 5 16.11 -15.27 28.97
C LEU A 5 17.16 -15.60 27.92
N SER A 6 17.24 -16.86 27.53
CA SER A 6 17.93 -17.23 26.31
C SER A 6 17.27 -16.55 25.13
N LYS A 7 18.08 -16.05 24.18
CA LYS A 7 17.57 -15.57 22.89
C LYS A 7 16.76 -16.67 22.22
N VAL A 8 15.46 -16.58 22.29
CA VAL A 8 14.58 -17.39 21.46
C VAL A 8 14.38 -16.62 20.17
N ASN A 9 14.67 -17.26 19.05
CA ASN A 9 14.31 -16.72 17.74
C ASN A 9 12.78 -16.78 17.64
N VAL A 10 12.15 -15.62 17.81
CA VAL A 10 10.71 -15.51 17.96
C VAL A 10 10.08 -15.44 16.56
N PRO A 11 9.28 -16.42 16.13
CA PRO A 11 8.57 -16.34 14.85
C PRO A 11 7.66 -15.12 14.79
N ALA A 12 7.43 -14.60 13.59
CA ALA A 12 6.48 -13.51 13.37
C ALA A 12 5.09 -13.89 13.94
N GLY A 13 4.51 -12.98 14.73
CA GLY A 13 3.18 -13.18 15.31
C GLY A 13 3.13 -13.48 16.80
N LEU A 14 4.24 -13.40 17.53
CA LEU A 14 4.23 -13.53 18.99
C LEU A 14 3.86 -12.20 19.66
N PHE A 15 3.00 -12.29 20.64
CA PHE A 15 2.63 -11.18 21.52
C PHE A 15 3.41 -11.25 22.82
N PRO A 16 3.84 -10.11 23.40
CA PRO A 16 4.43 -10.11 24.72
C PRO A 16 3.42 -10.61 25.75
N ALA A 17 3.79 -11.62 26.51
CA ALA A 17 2.98 -12.17 27.59
C ALA A 17 3.77 -12.22 28.87
N VAL A 18 3.11 -11.93 29.98
CA VAL A 18 3.64 -12.05 31.33
C VAL A 18 2.71 -12.93 32.14
N SER A 19 3.25 -13.92 32.81
CA SER A 19 2.53 -14.70 33.82
C SER A 19 3.20 -14.51 35.19
N ALA A 20 2.42 -14.27 36.22
CA ALA A 20 2.86 -14.23 37.60
C ALA A 20 2.32 -15.49 38.31
N TYR A 21 3.22 -16.27 38.91
CA TYR A 21 2.87 -17.40 39.74
C TYR A 21 3.29 -17.10 41.18
N GLY A 22 2.35 -17.07 42.10
CA GLY A 22 2.58 -16.84 43.51
C GLY A 22 2.19 -18.08 44.34
N THR A 23 3.07 -18.56 45.19
CA THR A 23 2.81 -19.67 46.12
C THR A 23 2.24 -19.24 47.48
N TYR A 24 2.04 -17.92 47.70
CA TYR A 24 1.48 -17.39 48.93
C TYR A 24 0.23 -16.51 48.64
N GLN A 25 -0.81 -16.77 49.38
CA GLN A 25 -2.18 -16.29 49.17
C GLN A 25 -2.45 -14.81 49.43
N SER A 26 -1.48 -13.96 49.65
CA SER A 26 -1.78 -12.59 50.11
C SER A 26 -0.98 -11.45 49.48
N ILE A 27 -0.24 -11.67 48.45
CA ILE A 27 0.49 -10.59 47.78
C ILE A 27 0.00 -10.53 46.34
N GLY A 28 -0.81 -9.53 46.04
CA GLY A 28 -1.19 -9.17 44.69
C GLY A 28 0.08 -8.84 43.87
N SER A 29 0.26 -9.47 42.73
CA SER A 29 1.32 -9.11 41.81
C SER A 29 0.80 -8.06 40.85
N GLU A 30 1.40 -6.89 40.84
CA GLU A 30 1.14 -5.85 39.85
C GLU A 30 2.24 -5.87 38.79
N SER A 31 1.85 -5.89 37.55
CA SER A 31 2.77 -5.82 36.42
C SER A 31 2.47 -4.58 35.60
N THR A 32 3.47 -3.72 35.46
CA THR A 32 3.37 -2.52 34.63
C THR A 32 4.14 -2.73 33.32
N PHE A 33 3.45 -2.57 32.20
CA PHE A 33 4.04 -2.65 30.89
C PHE A 33 4.49 -1.27 30.40
N ASN A 34 5.74 -1.15 30.01
CA ASN A 34 6.28 0.05 29.38
C ASN A 34 6.89 -0.33 28.01
N PHE A 35 6.21 0.05 26.95
CA PHE A 35 6.67 -0.18 25.56
C PHE A 35 7.47 1.01 25.00
N GLY A 36 7.91 1.93 25.87
CA GLY A 36 8.65 3.14 25.49
C GLY A 36 7.81 4.43 25.62
N GLN A 37 6.56 4.33 26.09
CA GLN A 37 5.70 5.49 26.32
C GLN A 37 6.13 6.34 27.53
N ARG A 38 7.04 5.82 28.36
CA ARG A 38 7.67 6.51 29.49
C ARG A 38 9.17 6.17 29.53
N PRO A 39 10.01 6.99 30.17
CA PRO A 39 11.39 6.64 30.42
C PRO A 39 11.50 5.28 31.12
N PHE A 40 12.42 4.45 30.69
CA PHE A 40 12.69 3.18 31.35
C PHE A 40 13.44 3.41 32.66
N GLN A 41 13.03 2.72 33.72
CA GLN A 41 13.77 2.71 34.99
C GLN A 41 15.19 2.12 34.81
N TYR A 42 15.31 1.14 33.93
CA TYR A 42 16.56 0.52 33.53
C TYR A 42 16.70 0.57 32.02
N PRO A 43 17.22 1.68 31.46
CA PRO A 43 17.31 1.84 30.02
C PRO A 43 18.28 0.84 29.39
N PRO A 44 18.09 0.46 28.13
CA PRO A 44 19.04 -0.40 27.40
C PRO A 44 20.46 0.19 27.45
N GLY A 45 21.45 -0.64 27.80
CA GLY A 45 22.86 -0.22 27.97
C GLY A 45 23.17 0.47 29.29
N GLY A 46 22.15 0.77 30.11
CA GLY A 46 22.37 1.31 31.47
C GLY A 46 22.57 0.25 32.54
N THR A 47 22.97 0.70 33.74
CA THR A 47 23.19 -0.19 34.87
C THR A 47 21.89 -0.89 35.27
N GLY A 48 21.89 -2.21 35.26
CA GLY A 48 20.72 -3.05 35.57
C GLY A 48 19.73 -3.19 34.43
N GLY A 49 19.93 -2.54 33.29
CA GLY A 49 19.12 -2.66 32.12
C GLY A 49 19.55 -3.77 31.14
N PRO A 50 18.78 -4.06 30.13
CA PRO A 50 19.13 -4.98 29.05
C PRO A 50 20.31 -4.44 28.22
N ALA A 51 20.90 -5.28 27.38
CA ALA A 51 21.99 -4.86 26.47
C ALA A 51 21.53 -3.65 25.58
N ALA A 52 22.49 -2.82 25.20
CA ALA A 52 22.23 -1.62 24.38
C ALA A 52 21.56 -1.91 23.02
N THR A 53 21.64 -3.16 22.56
CA THR A 53 20.99 -3.63 21.33
C THR A 53 19.48 -3.83 21.47
N PHE A 54 18.94 -3.85 22.70
CA PHE A 54 17.50 -3.93 22.90
C PHE A 54 16.88 -2.55 22.72
N LYS A 55 15.78 -2.50 22.01
CA LYS A 55 15.02 -1.29 21.75
C LYS A 55 13.61 -1.43 22.35
N SER A 56 12.98 -0.31 22.65
CA SER A 56 11.57 -0.30 23.05
C SER A 56 10.67 -0.79 21.90
N ILE A 57 9.56 -1.42 22.26
CA ILE A 57 8.53 -1.82 21.29
C ILE A 57 7.70 -0.57 20.94
N CYS A 58 8.17 0.19 19.97
CA CYS A 58 7.46 1.36 19.45
C CYS A 58 7.76 1.50 17.96
N THR A 59 6.91 2.26 17.26
CA THR A 59 7.00 2.44 15.81
C THR A 59 8.33 3.05 15.35
N GLN A 60 8.97 3.87 16.19
CA GLN A 60 10.28 4.47 15.88
C GLN A 60 11.43 3.45 15.80
N ASN A 61 11.26 2.27 16.33
CA ASN A 61 12.26 1.20 16.33
C ASN A 61 11.95 0.09 15.32
N LEU A 62 10.89 0.23 14.54
CA LEU A 62 10.64 -0.62 13.38
C LEU A 62 11.58 -0.20 12.25
N ASP A 63 11.91 -1.14 11.41
CA ASP A 63 12.59 -0.83 10.16
C ASP A 63 11.68 0.07 9.31
N ASP A 64 12.28 0.93 8.50
CA ASP A 64 11.53 1.75 7.57
C ASP A 64 10.70 0.86 6.64
N PRO A 65 9.47 1.25 6.31
CA PRO A 65 8.67 0.50 5.36
C PRO A 65 9.38 0.46 4.00
N VAL A 66 9.20 -0.62 3.26
CA VAL A 66 9.78 -0.78 1.91
C VAL A 66 9.34 0.37 1.00
N ILE A 67 8.10 0.83 1.16
CA ILE A 67 7.59 2.03 0.50
C ILE A 67 7.70 3.17 1.51
N THR A 68 8.72 4.01 1.37
CA THR A 68 8.96 5.15 2.26
C THR A 68 8.12 6.37 1.91
N LYS A 69 7.69 6.48 0.65
CA LYS A 69 6.90 7.59 0.14
C LYS A 69 5.75 7.06 -0.73
N GLY A 70 4.54 7.11 -0.21
CA GLY A 70 3.35 6.60 -0.90
C GLY A 70 3.02 7.36 -2.18
N SER A 71 3.36 8.65 -2.28
CA SER A 71 3.12 9.46 -3.48
C SER A 71 3.99 9.08 -4.68
N ASP A 72 4.99 8.20 -4.50
CA ASP A 72 5.74 7.62 -5.63
C ASP A 72 4.94 6.52 -6.36
N PHE A 73 3.79 6.10 -5.80
CA PHE A 73 2.97 5.02 -6.35
C PHE A 73 1.49 5.37 -6.51
N VAL A 74 0.99 6.31 -5.72
CA VAL A 74 -0.42 6.75 -5.78
C VAL A 74 -0.50 8.24 -5.51
N ASP A 75 -1.15 8.98 -6.39
CA ASP A 75 -1.42 10.40 -6.18
C ASP A 75 -2.76 10.82 -6.80
N THR A 76 -3.27 11.96 -6.36
CA THR A 76 -4.55 12.51 -6.79
C THR A 76 -4.36 13.93 -7.29
N LYS A 77 -4.90 14.22 -8.46
CA LYS A 77 -4.91 15.58 -9.03
C LYS A 77 -6.34 16.07 -9.22
N VAL A 78 -6.50 17.37 -9.06
CA VAL A 78 -7.73 18.09 -9.40
C VAL A 78 -7.42 19.09 -10.49
N TRP A 79 -8.26 19.17 -11.51
CA TRP A 79 -8.10 20.14 -12.61
C TRP A 79 -9.43 20.70 -13.06
N THR A 80 -9.36 21.86 -13.67
CA THR A 80 -10.48 22.41 -14.43
C THR A 80 -10.32 22.03 -15.89
N GLY A 81 -11.33 21.45 -16.46
CA GLY A 81 -11.37 21.07 -17.87
C GLY A 81 -11.33 22.28 -18.79
N ASN A 82 -10.70 22.14 -19.94
CA ASN A 82 -10.59 23.18 -20.96
C ASN A 82 -11.36 22.86 -22.26
N GLY A 83 -12.04 21.72 -22.34
CA GLY A 83 -12.79 21.28 -23.51
C GLY A 83 -11.93 20.95 -24.74
N SER A 84 -10.61 20.80 -24.55
CA SER A 84 -9.62 20.57 -25.61
C SER A 84 -8.53 19.66 -25.11
N THR A 85 -7.42 19.56 -25.83
CA THR A 85 -6.26 18.79 -25.35
C THR A 85 -5.68 19.41 -24.09
N GLN A 86 -5.51 18.60 -23.05
CA GLN A 86 -4.91 19.00 -21.77
C GLN A 86 -4.06 17.85 -21.21
N THR A 87 -2.86 18.18 -20.71
CA THR A 87 -2.03 17.21 -19.99
C THR A 87 -2.14 17.46 -18.49
N ILE A 88 -2.43 16.39 -17.75
CA ILE A 88 -2.44 16.36 -16.30
C ILE A 88 -1.17 15.65 -15.87
N GLY A 89 -0.21 16.40 -15.37
CA GLY A 89 1.12 15.92 -15.02
C GLY A 89 1.51 16.20 -13.57
N ASN A 90 2.82 16.18 -13.32
CA ASN A 90 3.44 16.35 -12.00
C ASN A 90 3.09 15.21 -11.01
N TYR A 91 2.92 14.00 -11.52
CA TYR A 91 3.02 12.79 -10.70
C TYR A 91 4.49 12.43 -10.54
N ASP A 92 4.87 11.87 -9.40
CA ASP A 92 6.24 11.37 -9.17
C ASP A 92 6.48 10.00 -9.84
N PHE A 93 5.52 9.51 -10.62
CA PHE A 93 5.53 8.22 -11.32
C PHE A 93 4.80 8.30 -12.67
N SER A 94 5.02 7.27 -13.51
CA SER A 94 4.24 7.05 -14.73
C SER A 94 2.95 6.30 -14.38
N PRO A 95 1.76 6.89 -14.56
CA PRO A 95 0.51 6.21 -14.21
C PRO A 95 0.24 5.00 -15.11
N ASP A 96 -0.06 3.85 -14.49
CA ASP A 96 -0.57 2.65 -15.17
C ASP A 96 -2.09 2.54 -15.14
N TYR A 97 -2.69 3.12 -14.12
CA TYR A 97 -4.14 3.16 -13.96
C TYR A 97 -4.58 4.54 -13.53
N VAL A 98 -5.64 5.04 -14.16
CA VAL A 98 -6.24 6.35 -13.86
C VAL A 98 -7.75 6.21 -13.70
N TRP A 99 -8.28 6.72 -12.60
CA TRP A 99 -9.70 6.82 -12.34
C TRP A 99 -10.13 8.29 -12.30
N ILE A 100 -11.03 8.69 -13.16
CA ILE A 100 -11.47 10.10 -13.31
C ILE A 100 -12.93 10.23 -12.92
N LYS A 101 -13.25 11.28 -12.16
CA LYS A 101 -14.61 11.69 -11.81
C LYS A 101 -14.81 13.17 -12.05
N ASN A 102 -15.86 13.50 -12.80
CA ASN A 102 -16.39 14.87 -12.89
C ASN A 102 -17.03 15.25 -11.55
N GLN A 103 -16.58 16.34 -10.93
CA GLN A 103 -17.13 16.85 -9.67
C GLN A 103 -18.30 17.82 -9.86
N THR A 104 -18.42 18.40 -11.04
CA THR A 104 -19.41 19.44 -11.37
C THR A 104 -20.69 18.85 -11.93
N SER A 105 -20.55 17.81 -12.74
CA SER A 105 -21.67 17.17 -13.46
C SER A 105 -21.84 15.70 -13.07
N ALA A 106 -23.04 15.16 -13.30
CA ALA A 106 -23.40 13.78 -12.97
C ALA A 106 -22.90 12.76 -14.02
N ASP A 107 -21.68 12.95 -14.52
CA ASP A 107 -21.07 12.05 -15.49
C ASP A 107 -20.59 10.74 -14.82
N ASN A 108 -20.42 9.72 -15.65
CA ASN A 108 -19.91 8.43 -15.22
C ASN A 108 -18.47 8.53 -14.72
N ASN A 109 -18.10 7.60 -13.86
CA ASN A 109 -16.71 7.42 -13.41
C ASN A 109 -15.95 6.63 -14.48
N SER A 110 -14.88 7.19 -15.03
CA SER A 110 -14.14 6.58 -16.12
C SER A 110 -12.79 6.07 -15.65
N ASN A 111 -12.47 4.84 -16.02
CA ASN A 111 -11.24 4.13 -15.64
C ASN A 111 -10.45 3.78 -16.89
N PHE A 112 -9.17 4.10 -16.89
CA PHE A 112 -8.25 3.85 -17.98
C PHE A 112 -7.00 3.15 -17.42
N ASP A 113 -6.36 2.31 -18.23
CA ASP A 113 -5.10 1.67 -17.88
C ASP A 113 -4.20 1.44 -19.09
N THR A 114 -2.92 1.24 -18.83
CA THR A 114 -1.89 1.02 -19.85
C THR A 114 -2.03 -0.33 -20.55
N ILE A 115 -2.64 -1.32 -19.89
CA ILE A 115 -2.81 -2.68 -20.46
C ILE A 115 -3.84 -2.67 -21.59
N ARG A 116 -4.98 -2.00 -21.40
CA ARG A 116 -5.99 -1.83 -22.46
C ARG A 116 -5.56 -0.77 -23.47
N GLY A 117 -4.73 0.15 -23.03
CA GLY A 117 -4.23 1.27 -23.80
C GLY A 117 -5.13 2.51 -23.73
N ALA A 118 -4.58 3.62 -24.13
CA ALA A 118 -5.29 4.89 -24.21
C ALA A 118 -6.57 4.78 -25.04
N THR A 119 -7.52 5.66 -24.80
CA THR A 119 -8.84 5.73 -25.43
C THR A 119 -9.82 4.62 -25.07
N LYS A 120 -9.36 3.57 -24.39
CA LYS A 120 -10.19 2.43 -23.97
C LYS A 120 -10.49 2.54 -22.48
N GLY A 121 -11.77 2.66 -22.14
CA GLY A 121 -12.17 2.84 -20.75
C GLY A 121 -13.30 1.92 -20.32
N LEU A 122 -13.49 1.88 -19.01
CA LEU A 122 -14.64 1.25 -18.35
C LEU A 122 -15.30 2.29 -17.44
N HIS A 123 -16.58 2.11 -17.16
CA HIS A 123 -17.28 2.89 -16.15
C HIS A 123 -17.45 2.08 -14.88
N SER A 124 -16.87 2.54 -13.76
CA SER A 124 -16.95 1.81 -12.47
C SER A 124 -18.35 1.83 -11.85
N ASN A 125 -19.22 2.73 -12.30
CA ASN A 125 -20.57 2.91 -11.81
C ASN A 125 -21.65 2.34 -12.75
N ARG A 126 -21.25 1.57 -13.78
CA ARG A 126 -22.16 0.98 -14.78
C ARG A 126 -21.77 -0.46 -15.09
N GLN A 127 -22.68 -1.19 -15.71
CA GLN A 127 -22.46 -2.58 -16.18
C GLN A 127 -22.15 -2.65 -17.68
N ASP A 128 -21.76 -1.53 -18.27
CA ASP A 128 -21.45 -1.44 -19.70
C ASP A 128 -20.15 -2.19 -20.01
N THR A 129 -20.05 -2.63 -21.24
CA THR A 129 -18.78 -3.16 -21.79
C THR A 129 -17.76 -2.04 -21.95
N GLN A 130 -16.52 -2.41 -22.23
CA GLN A 130 -15.47 -1.45 -22.57
C GLN A 130 -15.92 -0.52 -23.72
N PHE A 131 -15.74 0.76 -23.52
CA PHE A 131 -15.87 1.75 -24.59
C PHE A 131 -14.48 2.06 -25.20
N THR A 132 -14.51 2.56 -26.44
CA THR A 132 -13.32 3.13 -27.11
C THR A 132 -13.70 4.50 -27.63
N ASP A 133 -13.05 5.54 -27.09
CA ASP A 133 -13.35 6.92 -27.46
C ASP A 133 -12.07 7.79 -27.45
N PRO A 134 -11.60 8.24 -28.63
CA PRO A 134 -10.38 9.05 -28.76
C PRO A 134 -10.55 10.48 -28.22
N SER A 135 -11.76 10.89 -27.83
CA SER A 135 -11.99 12.19 -27.22
C SER A 135 -11.82 12.19 -25.69
N THR A 136 -11.51 11.07 -25.07
CA THR A 136 -11.30 10.90 -23.62
C THR A 136 -9.83 11.01 -23.23
N LEU A 137 -9.26 9.97 -22.57
CA LEU A 137 -7.82 9.87 -22.28
C LEU A 137 -7.09 9.41 -23.55
N THR A 138 -6.17 10.22 -24.04
CA THR A 138 -5.50 10.02 -25.33
C THR A 138 -4.10 9.45 -25.21
N GLY A 139 -3.48 9.49 -24.02
CA GLY A 139 -2.16 8.95 -23.79
C GLY A 139 -1.75 8.98 -22.33
N PHE A 140 -0.86 8.08 -21.97
CA PHE A 140 -0.11 8.10 -20.71
C PHE A 140 1.26 8.73 -20.97
N THR A 141 1.78 9.48 -19.98
CA THR A 141 3.10 10.12 -20.04
C THR A 141 3.96 9.61 -18.87
N SER A 142 5.23 9.96 -18.87
CA SER A 142 6.15 9.56 -17.78
C SER A 142 5.79 10.13 -16.40
N ASP A 143 4.96 11.17 -16.37
CA ASP A 143 4.56 11.87 -15.15
C ASP A 143 3.07 12.23 -15.12
N GLY A 144 2.25 11.52 -15.92
CA GLY A 144 0.83 11.82 -16.01
C GLY A 144 0.10 11.22 -17.19
N PHE A 145 -0.89 11.95 -17.71
CA PHE A 145 -1.71 11.53 -18.84
C PHE A 145 -2.25 12.73 -19.61
N THR A 146 -2.63 12.49 -20.87
CA THR A 146 -3.21 13.51 -21.75
C THR A 146 -4.67 13.21 -22.02
N LEU A 147 -5.49 14.24 -21.95
CA LEU A 147 -6.94 14.22 -22.19
C LEU A 147 -7.27 14.99 -23.48
N ALA A 148 -8.35 14.59 -24.14
CA ALA A 148 -9.08 15.43 -25.10
C ALA A 148 -10.30 16.08 -24.42
N GLY A 149 -11.22 16.66 -25.18
CA GLY A 149 -12.28 17.52 -24.65
C GLY A 149 -13.60 16.82 -24.28
N HIS A 150 -13.58 15.51 -23.94
CA HIS A 150 -14.81 14.79 -23.62
C HIS A 150 -15.41 15.19 -22.27
N ALA A 151 -16.74 15.21 -22.16
CA ALA A 151 -17.47 15.62 -20.95
C ALA A 151 -17.08 14.79 -19.71
N VAL A 152 -16.86 13.49 -19.84
CA VAL A 152 -16.51 12.64 -18.69
C VAL A 152 -15.09 12.86 -18.15
N THR A 153 -14.22 13.57 -18.87
CA THR A 153 -12.81 13.74 -18.50
C THR A 153 -12.32 15.18 -18.51
N ASN A 154 -12.84 16.05 -19.40
CA ASN A 154 -12.23 17.35 -19.63
C ASN A 154 -13.17 18.39 -20.31
N ALA A 155 -14.47 18.44 -19.97
CA ALA A 155 -15.36 19.50 -20.46
C ALA A 155 -14.91 20.88 -19.99
N ASN A 156 -15.15 21.88 -20.80
CA ASN A 156 -14.74 23.25 -20.50
C ASN A 156 -15.42 23.78 -19.23
N ASN A 157 -14.62 24.37 -18.32
CA ASN A 157 -15.04 24.94 -17.04
C ASN A 157 -15.61 23.95 -16.00
N GLU A 158 -15.58 22.65 -16.25
CA GLU A 158 -15.94 21.65 -15.24
C GLU A 158 -14.72 21.21 -14.42
N VAL A 159 -14.96 20.80 -13.20
CA VAL A 159 -13.90 20.39 -12.27
C VAL A 159 -13.86 18.86 -12.17
N TYR A 160 -12.67 18.30 -12.25
CA TYR A 160 -12.41 16.87 -12.22
C TYR A 160 -11.47 16.51 -11.08
N ALA A 161 -11.63 15.32 -10.53
CA ALA A 161 -10.64 14.64 -9.72
C ALA A 161 -10.18 13.37 -10.45
N GLY A 162 -8.88 13.12 -10.42
CA GLY A 162 -8.27 11.92 -10.96
C GLY A 162 -7.34 11.30 -9.95
N TRP A 163 -7.54 10.03 -9.67
CA TRP A 163 -6.65 9.18 -8.90
C TRP A 163 -5.81 8.38 -9.88
N ALA A 164 -4.52 8.33 -9.65
CA ALA A 164 -3.58 7.61 -10.47
C ALA A 164 -2.74 6.65 -9.64
N TRP A 165 -2.42 5.50 -10.20
CA TRP A 165 -1.60 4.47 -9.59
C TRP A 165 -0.48 4.05 -10.53
N ASP A 166 0.71 3.85 -9.96
CA ASP A 166 1.78 3.05 -10.55
C ASP A 166 1.49 1.58 -10.24
N GLY A 167 1.25 0.77 -11.25
CA GLY A 167 1.04 -0.68 -11.15
C GLY A 167 2.36 -1.45 -11.08
N GLY A 168 3.47 -0.76 -11.23
CA GLY A 168 4.81 -1.31 -11.29
C GLY A 168 5.16 -1.90 -12.66
N ASP A 169 6.45 -1.94 -12.97
CA ASP A 169 6.96 -2.53 -14.20
C ASP A 169 6.90 -4.06 -14.13
N LEU A 170 6.11 -4.66 -15.03
CA LEU A 170 6.04 -6.12 -15.19
C LEU A 170 7.41 -6.77 -15.44
N ALA A 171 8.34 -6.03 -16.04
CA ALA A 171 9.70 -6.51 -16.30
C ALA A 171 10.59 -6.47 -15.05
N THR A 172 10.33 -5.58 -14.10
CA THR A 172 11.12 -5.41 -12.87
C THR A 172 10.47 -6.04 -11.63
N ASN A 173 9.24 -6.50 -11.73
CA ASN A 173 8.54 -7.15 -10.63
C ASN A 173 9.01 -8.59 -10.37
N THR A 174 10.30 -8.84 -10.61
CA THR A 174 10.97 -10.10 -10.27
C THR A 174 11.03 -10.33 -8.76
N ALA A 175 11.03 -9.28 -7.96
CA ALA A 175 11.02 -9.39 -6.52
C ALA A 175 9.65 -9.91 -6.00
N TYR A 176 8.56 -9.51 -6.63
CA TYR A 176 7.23 -10.02 -6.30
C TYR A 176 7.05 -11.46 -6.80
N ASN A 177 7.58 -11.78 -7.97
CA ASN A 177 7.60 -13.14 -8.48
C ASN A 177 8.55 -14.06 -7.71
N GLN A 178 9.57 -13.54 -7.05
CA GLN A 178 10.46 -14.35 -6.21
C GLN A 178 9.81 -14.80 -4.92
N SER A 179 8.84 -14.07 -4.41
CA SER A 179 8.05 -14.55 -3.26
C SER A 179 7.12 -15.72 -3.63
N GLN A 180 6.94 -15.98 -4.90
CA GLN A 180 6.21 -17.15 -5.42
C GLN A 180 7.01 -18.47 -5.33
N THR A 181 8.25 -18.43 -4.83
CA THR A 181 9.04 -19.66 -4.56
C THR A 181 8.48 -20.52 -3.45
N TRP A 182 7.43 -20.10 -2.75
CA TRP A 182 6.70 -21.04 -1.93
C TRP A 182 5.98 -22.13 -2.74
N SER A 183 5.87 -22.00 -4.03
CA SER A 183 5.48 -23.12 -4.89
C SER A 183 6.38 -24.33 -4.70
N SER A 184 7.67 -24.12 -4.42
CA SER A 184 8.61 -25.22 -4.14
C SER A 184 8.44 -25.86 -2.76
N SER A 185 7.96 -25.08 -1.78
CA SER A 185 7.69 -25.61 -0.45
C SER A 185 6.35 -26.36 -0.37
N PHE A 186 5.44 -26.06 -1.32
CA PHE A 186 4.14 -26.73 -1.38
C PHE A 186 4.08 -27.89 -2.38
N THR A 187 5.09 -28.09 -3.18
CA THR A 187 5.13 -29.21 -4.13
C THR A 187 5.11 -30.57 -3.47
N SER A 188 5.53 -30.66 -2.21
CA SER A 188 5.43 -31.92 -1.46
C SER A 188 4.02 -32.26 -1.01
N SER A 189 3.10 -31.30 -0.96
CA SER A 189 1.70 -31.50 -0.60
C SER A 189 0.76 -31.53 -1.80
N GLY A 190 1.21 -31.16 -2.97
CA GLY A 190 0.52 -31.31 -4.25
C GLY A 190 -0.86 -30.65 -4.38
N SER A 191 -1.30 -29.89 -3.38
CA SER A 191 -2.71 -29.54 -3.27
C SER A 191 -3.07 -28.13 -3.69
N PHE A 192 -2.09 -27.25 -3.94
CA PHE A 192 -2.39 -25.87 -4.34
C PHE A 192 -2.23 -25.60 -5.83
N GLY A 193 -1.60 -26.49 -6.56
CA GLY A 193 -1.30 -26.26 -7.97
C GLY A 193 -2.45 -26.43 -8.92
N ASN A 194 -3.62 -26.88 -8.49
CA ASN A 194 -4.64 -27.31 -9.44
C ASN A 194 -6.07 -26.83 -9.15
N ALA A 195 -6.23 -25.78 -8.37
CA ALA A 195 -7.55 -25.23 -8.12
C ALA A 195 -8.04 -24.26 -9.23
N GLY A 196 -7.30 -24.16 -10.31
CA GLY A 196 -7.61 -23.22 -11.39
C GLY A 196 -7.79 -23.82 -12.76
N GLY A 197 -7.92 -25.12 -12.86
CA GLY A 197 -8.10 -25.77 -14.15
C GLY A 197 -9.52 -26.30 -14.33
N ALA A 198 -10.46 -25.46 -14.67
CA ALA A 198 -11.68 -25.82 -15.39
C ALA A 198 -12.28 -24.58 -16.00
#